data_a28c9243c80e335573ac812e32526ea9
#
_entry.id   a28c9243c80e335573ac812e32526ea9
#
_cell.length_a   1.000
_cell.length_b   1.000
_cell.length_c   1.000
_cell.angle_alpha   90.00
_cell.angle_beta   90.00
_cell.angle_gamma   90.00
#
_symmetry.space_group_name_H-M   'P 1'
#
loop_
_entity.id
_entity.type
_entity.pdbx_description
1 polymer ?
#
loop_
_entity_poly.entity_id
_entity_poly.type
_entity_poly.pdbx_seq_one_letter_code
_entity_poly.pdbx_strand_id
1 'polypeptide(L)'
;MIDRPLEPPSEPPAALRLFFALWPGQALRRHIAEHQTFWQWAPPARPAAATKLHLTVLFMEGVPADRVTTLLEVGERVARNWADFALTLDRAAVWRHGGIAHLTPSQPPAELLSLRAALAEQVGQRGLPFDAR
;
A
#
# COMPACT_ATOMS: atom_id res chain seq x y z
N MET A 1 24.84 35.22 -32.88
CA MET A 1 25.13 34.27 -31.79
C MET A 1 24.04 34.41 -30.75
N ILE A 2 23.12 33.46 -30.71
CA ILE A 2 22.02 33.50 -29.76
C ILE A 2 22.50 32.87 -28.47
N ASP A 3 22.70 33.69 -27.44
CA ASP A 3 22.87 33.19 -26.09
C ASP A 3 21.56 32.59 -25.63
N ARG A 4 21.44 31.29 -25.77
CA ARG A 4 20.39 30.57 -25.09
C ARG A 4 20.73 30.57 -23.61
N PRO A 5 19.84 31.13 -22.75
CA PRO A 5 20.04 30.92 -21.32
C PRO A 5 20.13 29.42 -21.09
N LEU A 6 21.19 29.00 -20.39
CA LEU A 6 21.33 27.63 -19.96
C LEU A 6 20.09 27.28 -19.14
N GLU A 7 19.25 26.43 -19.74
CA GLU A 7 18.15 25.88 -18.95
C GLU A 7 18.73 25.15 -17.75
N PRO A 8 18.23 25.40 -16.54
CA PRO A 8 18.65 24.59 -15.39
C PRO A 8 18.44 23.12 -15.75
N PRO A 9 19.35 22.22 -15.32
CA PRO A 9 19.15 20.80 -15.55
C PRO A 9 17.74 20.44 -15.10
N SER A 10 16.97 19.79 -15.98
CA SER A 10 15.65 19.31 -15.63
C SER A 10 15.77 18.49 -14.33
N GLU A 11 15.02 18.89 -13.32
CA GLU A 11 14.97 18.14 -12.08
C GLU A 11 14.60 16.68 -12.41
N PRO A 12 15.27 15.70 -11.79
CA PRO A 12 14.84 14.31 -11.96
C PRO A 12 13.38 14.19 -11.57
N PRO A 13 12.59 13.34 -12.27
CA PRO A 13 11.20 13.13 -11.90
C PRO A 13 11.11 12.80 -10.42
N ALA A 14 10.14 13.39 -9.73
CA ALA A 14 9.94 13.16 -8.32
C ALA A 14 9.77 11.67 -8.06
N ALA A 15 10.50 11.17 -7.08
CA ALA A 15 10.34 9.79 -6.62
C ALA A 15 9.12 9.69 -5.71
N LEU A 16 8.26 8.72 -5.98
CA LEU A 16 7.01 8.53 -5.26
C LEU A 16 7.08 7.32 -4.35
N ARG A 17 6.36 7.41 -3.25
CA ARG A 17 6.09 6.27 -2.38
C ARG A 17 4.69 5.77 -2.73
N LEU A 18 4.62 4.54 -3.20
CA LEU A 18 3.37 3.93 -3.66
C LEU A 18 3.17 2.58 -3.00
N PHE A 19 1.96 2.11 -3.01
CA PHE A 19 1.66 0.77 -2.51
C PHE A 19 0.45 0.20 -3.22
N PHE A 20 0.46 -1.13 -3.37
CA PHE A 20 -0.73 -1.89 -3.70
C PHE A 20 -1.43 -2.26 -2.40
N ALA A 21 -2.73 -2.12 -2.38
CA ALA A 21 -3.51 -2.36 -1.17
C ALA A 21 -4.84 -3.03 -1.47
N LEU A 22 -5.34 -3.74 -0.45
CA LEU A 22 -6.73 -4.20 -0.43
C LEU A 22 -7.54 -3.18 0.36
N TRP A 23 -8.63 -2.72 -0.23
CA TRP A 23 -9.52 -1.75 0.38
C TRP A 23 -10.78 -2.45 0.87
N PRO A 24 -11.10 -2.35 2.17
CA PRO A 24 -12.31 -2.97 2.69
C PRO A 24 -13.55 -2.33 2.08
N GLY A 25 -14.58 -3.14 1.88
CA GLY A 25 -15.89 -2.64 1.49
C GLY A 25 -16.52 -1.77 2.58
N GLN A 26 -17.60 -1.08 2.25
CA GLN A 26 -18.22 -0.12 3.14
C GLN A 26 -18.67 -0.75 4.47
N ALA A 27 -19.24 -1.96 4.43
CA ALA A 27 -19.72 -2.64 5.64
C ALA A 27 -18.56 -2.98 6.59
N LEU A 28 -17.48 -3.55 6.07
CA LEU A 28 -16.30 -3.87 6.88
C LEU A 28 -15.64 -2.61 7.43
N ARG A 29 -15.55 -1.58 6.61
CA ARG A 29 -14.98 -0.30 7.00
C ARG A 29 -15.72 0.31 8.18
N ARG A 30 -17.06 0.28 8.14
CA ARG A 30 -17.92 0.72 9.22
C ARG A 30 -17.70 -0.11 10.48
N HIS A 31 -17.61 -1.42 10.32
CA HIS A 31 -17.39 -2.35 11.44
C HIS A 31 -16.06 -2.06 12.14
N ILE A 32 -14.98 -1.85 11.38
CA ILE A 32 -13.68 -1.49 11.94
C ILE A 32 -13.75 -0.14 12.67
N ALA A 33 -14.40 0.85 12.06
CA ALA A 33 -14.56 2.17 12.67
C ALA A 33 -15.31 2.09 14.01
N GLU A 34 -16.34 1.28 14.10
CA GLU A 34 -17.05 1.04 15.36
C GLU A 34 -16.13 0.37 16.39
N HIS A 35 -15.34 -0.60 15.98
CA HIS A 35 -14.38 -1.29 16.85
C HIS A 35 -13.35 -0.31 17.42
N GLN A 36 -12.93 0.67 16.65
CA GLN A 36 -11.97 1.68 17.09
C GLN A 36 -12.49 2.49 18.30
N THR A 37 -13.79 2.60 18.49
CA THR A 37 -14.36 3.33 19.62
C THR A 37 -14.12 2.65 20.97
N PHE A 38 -13.80 1.36 20.96
CA PHE A 38 -13.48 0.60 22.18
C PHE A 38 -12.02 0.66 22.57
N TRP A 39 -11.17 1.22 21.71
CA TRP A 39 -9.74 1.32 21.98
C TRP A 39 -9.44 2.58 22.79
N GLN A 40 -8.43 2.49 23.64
CA GLN A 40 -7.93 3.66 24.36
C GLN A 40 -6.83 4.31 23.53
N TRP A 41 -7.09 5.54 23.10
CA TRP A 41 -6.15 6.31 22.28
C TRP A 41 -5.44 7.32 23.14
N ALA A 42 -4.14 7.11 23.40
CA ALA A 42 -3.30 8.06 24.12
C ALA A 42 -2.78 9.12 23.14
N PRO A 43 -2.95 10.44 23.44
CA PRO A 43 -2.41 11.47 22.56
C PRO A 43 -0.90 11.31 22.34
N PRO A 44 -0.37 11.56 21.12
CA PRO A 44 -1.08 12.12 19.94
C PRO A 44 -1.78 11.08 19.05
N ALA A 45 -1.83 9.81 19.49
CA ALA A 45 -2.47 8.75 18.72
C ALA A 45 -3.97 9.00 18.56
N ARG A 46 -4.49 8.73 17.37
CA ARG A 46 -5.91 8.85 17.06
C ARG A 46 -6.31 7.81 16.02
N PRO A 47 -7.58 7.40 16.00
CA PRO A 47 -8.04 6.43 15.01
C PRO A 47 -7.94 6.98 13.59
N ALA A 48 -7.59 6.11 12.64
CA ALA A 48 -7.59 6.44 11.22
C ALA A 48 -9.03 6.67 10.75
N ALA A 49 -9.20 7.63 9.84
CA ALA A 49 -10.49 7.84 9.21
C ALA A 49 -10.90 6.58 8.42
N ALA A 50 -12.20 6.25 8.47
CA ALA A 50 -12.71 5.04 7.82
C ALA A 50 -12.34 4.97 6.33
N THR A 51 -12.31 6.11 5.64
CA THR A 51 -11.95 6.20 4.23
C THR A 51 -10.48 5.89 3.94
N LYS A 52 -9.63 5.86 4.96
CA LYS A 52 -8.20 5.58 4.81
C LYS A 52 -7.80 4.17 5.25
N LEU A 53 -8.76 3.39 5.71
CA LEU A 53 -8.50 2.01 6.14
C LEU A 53 -8.15 1.15 4.94
N HIS A 54 -7.01 0.48 5.00
CA HIS A 54 -6.56 -0.41 3.93
C HIS A 54 -5.55 -1.42 4.46
N LEU A 55 -5.35 -2.51 3.72
CA LEU A 55 -4.30 -3.48 3.97
C LEU A 55 -3.25 -3.35 2.87
N THR A 56 -2.07 -2.90 3.22
CA THR A 56 -0.96 -2.82 2.26
C THR A 56 -0.48 -4.22 1.89
N VAL A 57 -0.46 -4.51 0.59
CA VAL A 57 0.04 -5.78 0.07
C VAL A 57 1.51 -5.66 -0.32
N LEU A 58 1.87 -4.62 -1.05
CA LEU A 58 3.23 -4.39 -1.49
C LEU A 58 3.55 -2.91 -1.47
N PHE A 59 4.62 -2.55 -0.79
CA PHE A 59 5.09 -1.18 -0.69
C PHE A 59 6.24 -0.93 -1.65
N MET A 60 6.22 0.22 -2.32
CA MET A 60 7.24 0.62 -3.29
C MET A 60 7.71 2.04 -2.98
N GLU A 61 8.99 2.21 -2.79
CA GLU A 61 9.61 3.50 -2.52
C GLU A 61 10.58 3.86 -3.65
N GLY A 62 10.62 5.12 -4.02
CA GLY A 62 11.53 5.58 -5.06
C GLY A 62 11.02 5.31 -6.48
N VAL A 63 9.72 5.28 -6.69
CA VAL A 63 9.13 5.05 -8.01
C VAL A 63 9.11 6.36 -8.80
N PRO A 64 9.72 6.40 -10.01
CA PRO A 64 9.61 7.59 -10.85
C PRO A 64 8.15 7.90 -11.21
N ALA A 65 7.79 9.17 -11.18
CA ALA A 65 6.40 9.61 -11.42
C ALA A 65 5.88 9.16 -12.80
N ASP A 66 6.75 9.04 -13.79
CA ASP A 66 6.39 8.60 -15.13
C ASP A 66 6.14 7.09 -15.25
N ARG A 67 6.35 6.33 -14.17
CA ARG A 67 6.13 4.89 -14.14
C ARG A 67 4.83 4.49 -13.43
N VAL A 68 4.03 5.45 -12.97
CA VAL A 68 2.76 5.17 -12.28
C VAL A 68 1.80 4.39 -13.18
N THR A 69 1.68 4.78 -14.46
CA THR A 69 0.83 4.08 -15.41
C THR A 69 1.23 2.61 -15.57
N THR A 70 2.53 2.32 -15.59
CA THR A 70 3.04 0.95 -15.65
C THR A 70 2.58 0.15 -14.44
N LEU A 71 2.64 0.74 -13.24
CA LEU A 71 2.20 0.06 -12.01
C LEU A 71 0.69 -0.14 -11.98
N LEU A 72 -0.09 0.81 -12.49
CA LEU A 72 -1.55 0.64 -12.61
C LEU A 72 -1.88 -0.56 -13.51
N GLU A 73 -1.19 -0.72 -14.61
CA GLU A 73 -1.36 -1.86 -15.51
C GLU A 73 -0.99 -3.19 -14.83
N VAL A 74 0.10 -3.19 -14.05
CA VAL A 74 0.49 -4.37 -13.26
C VAL A 74 -0.62 -4.76 -12.30
N GLY A 75 -1.09 -3.81 -11.51
CA GLY A 75 -2.14 -4.07 -10.52
C GLY A 75 -3.42 -4.59 -11.16
N GLU A 76 -3.84 -3.97 -12.24
CA GLU A 76 -5.04 -4.38 -12.98
C GLU A 76 -4.90 -5.79 -13.54
N ARG A 77 -3.77 -6.10 -14.16
CA ARG A 77 -3.52 -7.43 -14.73
C ARG A 77 -3.50 -8.52 -13.67
N VAL A 78 -2.79 -8.29 -12.57
CA VAL A 78 -2.71 -9.26 -11.47
C VAL A 78 -4.09 -9.45 -10.83
N ALA A 79 -4.79 -8.37 -10.54
CA ALA A 79 -6.11 -8.43 -9.91
C ALA A 79 -7.14 -9.17 -10.78
N ARG A 80 -7.11 -8.94 -12.08
CA ARG A 80 -8.03 -9.58 -13.03
C ARG A 80 -7.89 -11.10 -13.03
N ASN A 81 -6.69 -11.61 -12.79
CA ASN A 81 -6.39 -13.02 -12.79
C ASN A 81 -6.40 -13.65 -11.39
N TRP A 82 -6.83 -12.89 -10.38
CA TRP A 82 -6.81 -13.36 -9.00
C TRP A 82 -8.21 -13.71 -8.53
N ALA A 83 -8.36 -14.92 -7.98
CA ALA A 83 -9.63 -15.36 -7.42
C ALA A 83 -9.85 -14.70 -6.04
N ASP A 84 -11.10 -14.49 -5.68
CA ASP A 84 -11.46 -14.01 -4.36
C ASP A 84 -11.01 -14.98 -3.28
N PHE A 85 -10.60 -14.44 -2.13
CA PHE A 85 -10.20 -15.26 -1.00
C PHE A 85 -10.66 -14.60 0.30
N ALA A 86 -10.80 -15.42 1.35
CA ALA A 86 -11.19 -14.94 2.66
C ALA A 86 -9.97 -14.49 3.47
N LEU A 87 -10.12 -13.38 4.16
CA LEU A 87 -9.11 -12.82 5.04
C LEU A 87 -9.74 -12.50 6.38
N THR A 88 -9.20 -13.07 7.46
CA THR A 88 -9.69 -12.85 8.82
C THR A 88 -8.67 -12.02 9.59
N LEU A 89 -9.10 -10.83 10.02
CA LEU A 89 -8.28 -9.92 10.82
C LEU A 89 -8.62 -10.15 12.30
N ASP A 90 -7.90 -11.04 12.94
CA ASP A 90 -8.19 -11.52 14.29
C ASP A 90 -7.19 -11.09 15.35
N ARG A 91 -6.22 -10.25 14.99
CA ARG A 91 -5.19 -9.76 15.91
C ARG A 91 -5.08 -8.25 15.81
N ALA A 92 -5.02 -7.59 16.96
CA ALA A 92 -4.75 -6.16 17.06
C ALA A 92 -3.36 -5.95 17.67
N ALA A 93 -2.60 -5.01 17.13
CA ALA A 93 -1.27 -4.69 17.59
C ALA A 93 -0.91 -3.24 17.29
N VAL A 94 0.19 -2.78 17.86
CA VAL A 94 0.73 -1.44 17.61
C VAL A 94 2.19 -1.60 17.22
N TRP A 95 2.59 -0.98 16.11
CA TRP A 95 3.99 -0.93 15.73
C TRP A 95 4.75 0.02 16.66
N ARG A 96 5.93 -0.41 17.12
CA ARG A 96 6.75 0.39 18.03
C ARG A 96 7.18 1.71 17.41
N HIS A 97 7.53 1.70 16.12
CA HIS A 97 7.87 2.91 15.39
C HIS A 97 6.60 3.53 14.79
N GLY A 98 6.36 4.80 15.12
CA GLY A 98 5.22 5.55 14.62
C GLY A 98 3.92 5.35 15.39
N GLY A 99 3.86 4.39 16.31
CA GLY A 99 2.67 4.15 17.14
C GLY A 99 1.43 3.80 16.32
N ILE A 100 1.58 3.12 15.18
CA ILE A 100 0.47 2.78 14.31
C ILE A 100 -0.23 1.54 14.83
N ALA A 101 -1.50 1.70 15.21
CA ALA A 101 -2.36 0.58 15.57
C ALA A 101 -2.89 -0.09 14.30
N HIS A 102 -2.89 -1.42 14.28
CA HIS A 102 -3.30 -2.16 13.11
C HIS A 102 -3.99 -3.46 13.47
N LEU A 103 -4.81 -3.95 12.55
CA LEU A 103 -5.38 -5.28 12.58
C LEU A 103 -4.63 -6.18 11.61
N THR A 104 -4.40 -7.42 11.99
CA THR A 104 -3.64 -8.35 11.17
C THR A 104 -4.19 -9.76 11.32
N PRO A 105 -4.06 -10.61 10.31
CA PRO A 105 -4.41 -12.03 10.45
C PRO A 105 -3.33 -12.75 11.24
N SER A 106 -3.75 -13.58 12.21
CA SER A 106 -2.82 -14.48 12.91
C SER A 106 -2.30 -15.58 11.97
N GLN A 107 -3.10 -15.94 10.99
CA GLN A 107 -2.77 -16.91 9.96
C GLN A 107 -3.03 -16.30 8.59
N PRO A 108 -2.03 -15.60 8.00
CA PRO A 108 -2.20 -15.05 6.66
C PRO A 108 -2.56 -16.15 5.66
N PRO A 109 -3.63 -15.98 4.87
CA PRO A 109 -3.97 -17.00 3.87
C PRO A 109 -2.90 -17.10 2.79
N ALA A 110 -2.70 -18.30 2.28
CA ALA A 110 -1.70 -18.54 1.22
C ALA A 110 -1.96 -17.66 -0.01
N GLU A 111 -3.22 -17.41 -0.33
CA GLU A 111 -3.62 -16.56 -1.45
C GLU A 111 -3.14 -15.13 -1.31
N LEU A 112 -3.11 -14.59 -0.09
CA LEU A 112 -2.58 -13.26 0.18
C LEU A 112 -1.08 -13.20 -0.05
N LEU A 113 -0.35 -14.20 0.44
CA LEU A 113 1.10 -14.28 0.24
C LEU A 113 1.45 -14.45 -1.23
N SER A 114 0.67 -15.26 -1.95
CA SER A 114 0.84 -15.45 -3.39
C SER A 114 0.54 -14.19 -4.18
N LEU A 115 -0.47 -13.42 -3.77
CA LEU A 115 -0.81 -12.14 -4.38
C LEU A 115 0.36 -11.16 -4.26
N ARG A 116 0.93 -11.07 -3.06
CA ARG A 116 2.10 -10.23 -2.82
C ARG A 116 3.28 -10.65 -3.69
N ALA A 117 3.55 -11.95 -3.76
CA ALA A 117 4.63 -12.48 -4.58
C ALA A 117 4.42 -12.20 -6.07
N ALA A 118 3.20 -12.34 -6.57
CA ALA A 118 2.87 -12.05 -7.97
C ALA A 118 3.08 -10.57 -8.30
N LEU A 119 2.63 -9.67 -7.42
CA LEU A 119 2.84 -8.24 -7.61
C LEU A 119 4.34 -7.89 -7.58
N ALA A 120 5.08 -8.41 -6.61
CA ALA A 120 6.51 -8.17 -6.48
C ALA A 120 7.28 -8.65 -7.72
N GLU A 121 6.94 -9.83 -8.23
CA GLU A 121 7.54 -10.36 -9.45
C GLU A 121 7.30 -9.44 -10.65
N GLN A 122 6.07 -8.99 -10.84
CA GLN A 122 5.72 -8.11 -11.96
C GLN A 122 6.40 -6.74 -11.85
N VAL A 123 6.47 -6.20 -10.64
CA VAL A 123 7.17 -4.92 -10.40
C VAL A 123 8.67 -5.09 -10.67
N GLY A 124 9.27 -6.17 -10.19
CA GLY A 124 10.68 -6.46 -10.39
C GLY A 124 11.05 -6.67 -11.86
N GLN A 125 10.19 -7.34 -12.63
CA GLN A 125 10.40 -7.56 -14.06
C GLN A 125 10.44 -6.24 -14.86
N ARG A 126 9.85 -5.18 -14.32
CA ARG A 126 9.86 -3.85 -14.93
C ARG A 126 10.99 -2.97 -14.40
N GLY A 127 11.89 -3.55 -13.61
CA GLY A 127 13.03 -2.84 -13.05
C GLY A 127 12.65 -1.82 -11.99
N LEU A 128 11.47 -1.95 -11.38
CA LEU A 128 11.00 -1.02 -10.35
C LEU A 128 11.29 -1.55 -8.95
N PRO A 129 11.54 -0.66 -7.98
CA PRO A 129 11.85 -1.06 -6.62
C PRO A 129 10.60 -1.49 -5.86
N PHE A 130 10.78 -2.38 -4.89
CA PHE A 130 9.73 -2.73 -3.93
C PHE A 130 10.37 -3.15 -2.61
N ASP A 131 9.60 -3.06 -1.52
CA ASP A 131 10.03 -3.53 -0.21
C ASP A 131 9.93 -5.06 -0.15
N ALA A 132 11.06 -5.69 0.09
CA ALA A 132 11.15 -7.16 0.13
C ALA A 132 10.66 -7.77 1.45
N ARG A 133 10.35 -6.95 2.47
CA ARG A 133 9.90 -7.42 3.79
C ARG A 133 8.44 -7.83 3.81
#